data_a31ecba26dae334886aa9fa1dbc45850
#
_entry.id   a31ecba26dae334886aa9fa1dbc45850
#
_cell.length_a   1.000
_cell.length_b   1.000
_cell.length_c   1.000
_cell.angle_alpha   90.00
_cell.angle_beta   90.00
_cell.angle_gamma   90.00
#
_symmetry.space_group_name_H-M   'P 1'
#
loop_
_entity.id
_entity.type
_entity.pdbx_description
1 polymer ?
#
loop_
_entity_poly.entity_id
_entity_poly.type
_entity_poly.pdbx_seq_one_letter_code
_entity_poly.pdbx_strand_id
1 'polypeptide(L)'
;VAPLVNPRSDAETLSKALTAVGFNRVDLKLDLTREQLATALKDFAALADRAEWAVIYYAGHGIEVAGTNYLVPVDARLKSDRDTSFEAISLDQLLRSVEGASKLKLVILDACRDNPFATSMTRSLGTRSLGRGLGNIEPEGATLVAYAAKHGQTALDGSQGNSPFASALARAILT
;
A
#
# COMPACT_ATOMS: atom_id res chain seq x y z
N VAL A 1 -10.00 12.48 2.78
CA VAL A 1 -9.93 11.23 3.56
C VAL A 1 -9.55 11.56 4.98
N ALA A 2 -10.11 10.84 5.98
CA ALA A 2 -9.70 11.02 7.37
C ALA A 2 -8.21 10.64 7.51
N PRO A 3 -7.36 11.50 8.12
CA PRO A 3 -5.96 11.19 8.30
C PRO A 3 -5.77 10.01 9.26
N LEU A 4 -4.84 9.11 8.93
CA LEU A 4 -4.37 8.06 9.83
C LEU A 4 -3.23 8.61 10.69
N VAL A 5 -3.09 8.10 11.92
CA VAL A 5 -2.12 8.64 12.90
C VAL A 5 -0.71 8.14 12.62
N ASN A 6 -0.53 6.84 12.33
CA ASN A 6 0.79 6.19 12.33
C ASN A 6 1.49 5.98 10.97
N PRO A 7 0.85 6.07 9.78
CA PRO A 7 1.52 5.75 8.51
C PRO A 7 2.83 6.49 8.27
N ARG A 8 2.93 7.75 8.73
CA ARG A 8 4.17 8.54 8.61
C ARG A 8 5.30 7.93 9.42
N SER A 9 5.07 7.70 10.71
CA SER A 9 6.07 7.14 11.62
C SER A 9 6.45 5.71 11.25
N ASP A 10 5.48 4.93 10.74
CA ASP A 10 5.71 3.57 10.24
C ASP A 10 6.65 3.58 9.03
N ALA A 11 6.37 4.44 8.05
CA ALA A 11 7.20 4.58 6.86
C ALA A 11 8.62 5.08 7.19
N GLU A 12 8.75 6.04 8.13
CA GLU A 12 10.05 6.51 8.60
C GLU A 12 10.85 5.41 9.31
N THR A 13 10.18 4.60 10.13
CA THR A 13 10.79 3.48 10.87
C THR A 13 11.30 2.41 9.90
N LEU A 14 10.48 2.02 8.93
CA LEU A 14 10.86 1.04 7.91
C LEU A 14 11.98 1.58 7.00
N SER A 15 11.93 2.86 6.63
CA SER A 15 12.99 3.50 5.84
C SER A 15 14.35 3.41 6.54
N LYS A 16 14.40 3.69 7.85
CA LYS A 16 15.62 3.56 8.65
C LYS A 16 16.12 2.11 8.73
N ALA A 17 15.20 1.15 8.95
CA ALA A 17 15.55 -0.27 9.02
C ALA A 17 16.14 -0.78 7.69
N LEU A 18 15.48 -0.48 6.57
CA LEU A 18 15.97 -0.88 5.23
C LEU A 18 17.33 -0.26 4.91
N THR A 19 17.54 1.01 5.27
CA THR A 19 18.85 1.66 5.11
C THR A 19 19.93 0.98 5.95
N ALA A 20 19.61 0.62 7.18
CA ALA A 20 20.57 -0.01 8.11
C ALA A 20 21.02 -1.40 7.66
N VAL A 21 20.16 -2.17 6.97
CA VAL A 21 20.53 -3.49 6.42
C VAL A 21 21.16 -3.44 5.03
N GLY A 22 21.45 -2.24 4.52
CA GLY A 22 22.28 -2.06 3.33
C GLY A 22 21.53 -1.94 2.01
N PHE A 23 20.25 -1.57 2.01
CA PHE A 23 19.61 -1.16 0.75
C PHE A 23 20.32 0.07 0.20
N ASN A 24 20.78 0.00 -1.04
CA ASN A 24 21.57 1.08 -1.69
C ASN A 24 20.75 2.36 -1.90
N ARG A 25 19.44 2.20 -2.03
CA ARG A 25 18.50 3.31 -2.19
C ARG A 25 17.20 3.03 -1.44
N VAL A 26 16.81 3.98 -0.61
CA VAL A 26 15.54 3.97 0.11
C VAL A 26 14.89 5.33 -0.07
N ASP A 27 13.79 5.36 -0.80
CA ASP A 27 13.03 6.58 -1.08
C ASP A 27 11.80 6.64 -0.15
N LEU A 28 11.81 7.55 0.81
CA LEU A 28 10.66 7.84 1.67
C LEU A 28 9.74 8.84 0.98
N LYS A 29 8.49 8.46 0.76
CA LYS A 29 7.45 9.29 0.17
C LYS A 29 6.26 9.37 1.11
N LEU A 30 5.80 10.56 1.43
CA LEU A 30 4.73 10.80 2.40
C LEU A 30 3.60 11.61 1.77
N ASP A 31 2.36 11.28 2.12
CA ASP A 31 1.14 12.02 1.77
C ASP A 31 1.03 12.39 0.28
N LEU A 32 1.24 11.41 -0.58
CA LEU A 32 1.23 11.62 -2.02
C LEU A 32 -0.20 11.81 -2.56
N THR A 33 -0.36 12.79 -3.46
CA THR A 33 -1.52 12.85 -4.34
C THR A 33 -1.50 11.70 -5.34
N ARG A 34 -2.64 11.47 -6.03
CA ARG A 34 -2.72 10.42 -7.05
C ARG A 34 -1.64 10.57 -8.13
N GLU A 35 -1.44 11.78 -8.63
CA GLU A 35 -0.44 12.06 -9.66
C GLU A 35 0.99 11.81 -9.16
N GLN A 36 1.28 12.27 -7.93
CA GLN A 36 2.58 12.05 -7.31
C GLN A 36 2.84 10.57 -7.05
N LEU A 37 1.83 9.81 -6.60
CA LEU A 37 1.96 8.37 -6.37
C LEU A 37 2.20 7.63 -7.70
N ALA A 38 1.44 7.95 -8.75
CA ALA A 38 1.64 7.35 -10.08
C ALA A 38 3.04 7.64 -10.63
N THR A 39 3.53 8.88 -10.48
CA THR A 39 4.88 9.27 -10.89
C THR A 39 5.94 8.52 -10.07
N ALA A 40 5.77 8.45 -8.75
CA ALA A 40 6.70 7.73 -7.88
C ALA A 40 6.81 6.24 -8.24
N LEU A 41 5.68 5.58 -8.56
CA LEU A 41 5.67 4.18 -8.99
C LEU A 41 6.35 3.99 -10.35
N LYS A 42 6.13 4.90 -11.29
CA LYS A 42 6.80 4.89 -12.59
C LYS A 42 8.32 5.05 -12.45
N ASP A 43 8.77 6.00 -11.64
CA ASP A 43 10.20 6.23 -11.39
C ASP A 43 10.82 5.03 -10.68
N PHE A 44 10.10 4.43 -9.74
CA PHE A 44 10.52 3.23 -9.03
C PHE A 44 10.65 2.03 -9.98
N ALA A 45 9.72 1.84 -10.91
CA ALA A 45 9.80 0.77 -11.91
C ALA A 45 11.09 0.85 -12.74
N ALA A 46 11.47 2.05 -13.19
CA ALA A 46 12.72 2.25 -13.93
C ALA A 46 13.99 1.93 -13.11
N LEU A 47 13.91 2.03 -11.77
CA LEU A 47 14.98 1.62 -10.86
C LEU A 47 14.95 0.10 -10.64
N ALA A 48 13.77 -0.48 -10.48
CA ALA A 48 13.58 -1.91 -10.29
C ALA A 48 14.13 -2.73 -11.46
N ASP A 49 14.02 -2.23 -12.69
CA ASP A 49 14.57 -2.88 -13.90
C ASP A 49 16.08 -3.14 -13.81
N ARG A 50 16.80 -2.43 -12.93
CA ARG A 50 18.25 -2.53 -12.74
C ARG A 50 18.63 -3.09 -11.38
N ALA A 51 17.64 -3.47 -10.58
CA ALA A 51 17.84 -3.92 -9.21
C ALA A 51 17.78 -5.46 -9.10
N GLU A 52 18.48 -5.99 -8.11
CA GLU A 52 18.30 -7.37 -7.71
C GLU A 52 17.06 -7.51 -6.80
N TRP A 53 16.84 -6.54 -5.92
CA TRP A 53 15.76 -6.52 -4.94
C TRP A 53 14.94 -5.24 -5.07
N ALA A 54 13.65 -5.38 -5.21
CA ALA A 54 12.69 -4.27 -5.18
C ALA A 54 11.69 -4.52 -4.04
N VAL A 55 11.62 -3.58 -3.11
CA VAL A 55 10.71 -3.64 -1.95
C VAL A 55 9.88 -2.38 -1.92
N ILE A 56 8.56 -2.54 -1.83
CA ILE A 56 7.63 -1.43 -1.57
C ILE A 56 6.91 -1.72 -0.26
N TYR A 57 6.93 -0.74 0.65
CA TYR A 57 6.07 -0.69 1.81
C TYR A 57 5.05 0.42 1.64
N TYR A 58 3.79 0.08 1.73
CA TYR A 58 2.68 1.02 1.68
C TYR A 58 1.92 1.01 3.00
N ALA A 59 1.83 2.15 3.66
CA ALA A 59 0.97 2.39 4.81
C ALA A 59 -0.08 3.45 4.47
N GLY A 60 -1.35 3.13 4.62
CA GLY A 60 -2.41 4.04 4.22
C GLY A 60 -3.78 3.39 4.10
N HIS A 61 -4.71 4.10 3.48
CA HIS A 61 -6.02 3.56 3.18
C HIS A 61 -6.00 2.66 1.95
N GLY A 62 -6.68 1.52 2.04
CA GLY A 62 -6.91 0.61 0.92
C GLY A 62 -8.38 0.23 0.84
N ILE A 63 -8.91 0.10 -0.35
CA ILE A 63 -10.30 -0.33 -0.59
C ILE A 63 -10.36 -1.37 -1.69
N GLU A 64 -11.36 -2.24 -1.62
CA GLU A 64 -11.71 -3.15 -2.69
C GLU A 64 -13.04 -2.70 -3.33
N VAL A 65 -13.05 -2.59 -4.65
CA VAL A 65 -14.25 -2.29 -5.43
C VAL A 65 -14.34 -3.28 -6.59
N ALA A 66 -15.43 -4.04 -6.63
CA ALA A 66 -15.70 -5.03 -7.67
C ALA A 66 -14.54 -6.05 -7.87
N GLY A 67 -13.92 -6.50 -6.79
CA GLY A 67 -12.81 -7.46 -6.81
C GLY A 67 -11.44 -6.84 -7.12
N THR A 68 -11.36 -5.54 -7.34
CA THR A 68 -10.11 -4.83 -7.58
C THR A 68 -9.69 -4.05 -6.34
N ASN A 69 -8.44 -4.23 -5.94
CA ASN A 69 -7.83 -3.51 -4.82
C ASN A 69 -7.24 -2.17 -5.27
N TYR A 70 -7.49 -1.13 -4.47
CA TYR A 70 -7.01 0.23 -4.72
C TYR A 70 -6.33 0.81 -3.49
N LEU A 71 -5.24 1.53 -3.71
CA LEU A 71 -4.55 2.38 -2.75
C LEU A 71 -5.11 3.79 -2.87
N VAL A 72 -5.44 4.41 -1.75
CA VAL A 72 -6.15 5.68 -1.70
C VAL A 72 -5.17 6.82 -1.42
N PRO A 73 -4.90 7.71 -2.42
CA PRO A 73 -4.07 8.89 -2.24
C PRO A 73 -4.75 9.94 -1.34
N VAL A 74 -3.98 10.91 -0.84
CA VAL A 74 -4.50 11.92 0.10
C VAL A 74 -5.54 12.87 -0.50
N ASP A 75 -5.53 13.06 -1.81
CA ASP A 75 -6.45 13.92 -2.55
C ASP A 75 -7.71 13.22 -3.05
N ALA A 76 -7.83 11.90 -2.87
CA ALA A 76 -9.01 11.15 -3.28
C ALA A 76 -10.27 11.57 -2.52
N ARG A 77 -11.37 11.71 -3.23
CA ARG A 77 -12.68 12.10 -2.68
C ARG A 77 -13.67 10.95 -2.68
N LEU A 78 -13.61 10.07 -3.67
CA LEU A 78 -14.36 8.82 -3.82
C LEU A 78 -15.86 8.95 -3.48
N LYS A 79 -16.55 9.83 -4.18
CA LYS A 79 -18.00 10.05 -3.99
C LYS A 79 -18.84 8.87 -4.47
N SER A 80 -18.33 8.13 -5.45
CA SER A 80 -18.94 6.91 -5.99
C SER A 80 -17.91 5.81 -6.20
N ASP A 81 -18.36 4.56 -6.31
CA ASP A 81 -17.54 3.41 -6.66
C ASP A 81 -16.83 3.55 -8.03
N ARG A 82 -17.39 4.32 -8.96
CA ARG A 82 -16.77 4.64 -10.26
C ARG A 82 -15.57 5.56 -10.14
N ASP A 83 -15.53 6.42 -9.13
CA ASP A 83 -14.45 7.39 -8.95
C ASP A 83 -13.13 6.71 -8.60
N THR A 84 -13.17 5.49 -8.08
CA THR A 84 -11.97 4.72 -7.71
C THR A 84 -10.98 4.56 -8.85
N SER A 85 -11.46 4.28 -10.06
CA SER A 85 -10.59 4.12 -11.23
C SER A 85 -9.92 5.43 -11.66
N PHE A 86 -10.44 6.56 -11.26
CA PHE A 86 -9.92 7.89 -11.62
C PHE A 86 -9.11 8.52 -10.49
N GLU A 87 -9.48 8.27 -9.23
CA GLU A 87 -8.93 8.97 -8.07
C GLU A 87 -8.00 8.10 -7.20
N ALA A 88 -7.96 6.78 -7.43
CA ALA A 88 -7.09 5.87 -6.69
C ALA A 88 -6.07 5.19 -7.63
N ILE A 89 -5.14 4.46 -7.05
CA ILE A 89 -4.13 3.65 -7.75
C ILE A 89 -4.46 2.17 -7.53
N SER A 90 -4.59 1.39 -8.61
CA SER A 90 -4.82 -0.04 -8.46
C SER A 90 -3.59 -0.74 -7.87
N LEU A 91 -3.83 -1.80 -7.09
CA LEU A 91 -2.73 -2.61 -6.56
C LEU A 91 -1.91 -3.26 -7.68
N ASP A 92 -2.54 -3.57 -8.83
CA ASP A 92 -1.82 -4.07 -10.00
C ASP A 92 -0.79 -3.08 -10.53
N GLN A 93 -1.09 -1.76 -10.53
CA GLN A 93 -0.10 -0.75 -10.92
C GLN A 93 1.11 -0.74 -9.99
N LEU A 94 0.87 -0.92 -8.68
CA LEU A 94 1.95 -1.03 -7.70
C LEU A 94 2.75 -2.32 -7.90
N LEU A 95 2.10 -3.46 -8.12
CA LEU A 95 2.78 -4.74 -8.36
C LEU A 95 3.67 -4.69 -9.61
N ARG A 96 3.19 -4.10 -10.70
CA ARG A 96 3.98 -3.91 -11.91
C ARG A 96 5.24 -3.09 -11.70
N SER A 97 5.24 -2.19 -10.74
CA SER A 97 6.43 -1.37 -10.47
C SER A 97 7.62 -2.12 -9.84
N VAL A 98 7.40 -3.34 -9.31
CA VAL A 98 8.47 -4.21 -8.79
C VAL A 98 8.89 -5.31 -9.78
N GLU A 99 8.17 -5.51 -10.89
CA GLU A 99 8.35 -6.64 -11.79
C GLU A 99 9.75 -6.74 -12.41
N GLY A 100 10.41 -5.61 -12.63
CA GLY A 100 11.74 -5.55 -13.24
C GLY A 100 12.87 -6.12 -12.38
N ALA A 101 12.68 -6.25 -11.06
CA ALA A 101 13.73 -6.76 -10.19
C ALA A 101 14.04 -8.24 -10.45
N SER A 102 15.34 -8.59 -10.44
CA SER A 102 15.79 -9.89 -10.90
C SER A 102 15.74 -11.02 -9.86
N LYS A 103 15.76 -10.70 -8.54
CA LYS A 103 15.81 -11.70 -7.46
C LYS A 103 14.63 -11.62 -6.50
N LEU A 104 14.38 -10.46 -5.89
CA LEU A 104 13.30 -10.27 -4.91
C LEU A 104 12.36 -9.15 -5.34
N LYS A 105 11.09 -9.47 -5.38
CA LYS A 105 9.97 -8.56 -5.62
C LYS A 105 9.04 -8.65 -4.43
N LEU A 106 9.05 -7.65 -3.55
CA LEU A 106 8.30 -7.68 -2.30
C LEU A 106 7.43 -6.43 -2.18
N VAL A 107 6.14 -6.66 -1.99
CA VAL A 107 5.16 -5.61 -1.68
C VAL A 107 4.58 -5.89 -0.31
N ILE A 108 4.68 -4.90 0.58
CA ILE A 108 4.19 -4.97 1.95
C ILE A 108 3.08 -3.94 2.09
N LEU A 109 1.88 -4.41 2.46
CA LEU A 109 0.67 -3.61 2.54
C LEU A 109 0.23 -3.50 4.01
N ASP A 110 0.56 -2.39 4.64
CA ASP A 110 0.06 -1.99 5.96
C ASP A 110 -1.10 -0.99 5.77
N ALA A 111 -2.16 -1.51 5.16
CA ALA A 111 -3.34 -0.73 4.86
C ALA A 111 -4.50 -1.14 5.77
N CYS A 112 -5.17 -0.15 6.34
CA CYS A 112 -6.42 -0.38 7.06
C CYS A 112 -7.43 -1.06 6.12
N ARG A 113 -8.03 -2.15 6.60
CA ARG A 113 -9.05 -2.87 5.83
C ARG A 113 -10.46 -2.33 6.03
N ASP A 114 -10.60 -1.23 6.75
CA ASP A 114 -11.86 -0.50 6.84
C ASP A 114 -11.94 0.48 5.68
N ASN A 115 -12.98 0.33 4.87
CA ASN A 115 -13.27 1.29 3.81
C ASN A 115 -13.80 2.59 4.45
N PRO A 116 -13.01 3.67 4.51
CA PRO A 116 -13.42 4.93 5.14
C PRO A 116 -14.57 5.59 4.39
N PHE A 117 -14.88 5.13 3.18
CA PHE A 117 -15.95 5.65 2.34
C PHE A 117 -17.21 4.77 2.33
N ALA A 118 -17.23 3.67 3.09
CA ALA A 118 -18.33 2.69 3.06
C ALA A 118 -19.71 3.30 3.32
N THR A 119 -19.78 4.36 4.12
CA THR A 119 -21.02 5.07 4.47
C THR A 119 -21.34 6.26 3.55
N SER A 120 -20.33 6.83 2.87
CA SER A 120 -20.47 8.05 2.06
C SER A 120 -20.44 7.81 0.55
N MET A 121 -19.91 6.67 0.12
CA MET A 121 -19.78 6.34 -1.29
C MET A 121 -21.10 5.86 -1.90
N THR A 122 -21.53 6.50 -2.96
CA THR A 122 -22.71 6.06 -3.73
C THR A 122 -22.38 4.81 -4.55
N ARG A 123 -23.22 3.80 -4.47
CA ARG A 123 -23.09 2.54 -5.24
C ARG A 123 -23.76 2.71 -6.59
N SER A 124 -22.99 2.89 -7.65
CA SER A 124 -23.48 3.10 -9.01
C SER A 124 -23.32 1.87 -9.91
N LEU A 125 -22.44 0.92 -9.57
CA LEU A 125 -22.16 -0.26 -10.40
C LEU A 125 -23.04 -1.48 -10.08
N GLY A 126 -24.04 -1.35 -9.20
CA GLY A 126 -24.93 -2.47 -8.82
C GLY A 126 -24.21 -3.64 -8.12
N THR A 127 -22.95 -3.48 -7.80
CA THR A 127 -22.11 -4.50 -7.20
C THR A 127 -22.42 -4.68 -5.72
N ARG A 128 -22.69 -5.92 -5.32
CA ARG A 128 -22.98 -6.29 -3.93
C ARG A 128 -21.76 -6.21 -2.99
N SER A 129 -20.57 -5.89 -3.51
CA SER A 129 -19.33 -5.93 -2.75
C SER A 129 -18.50 -4.66 -2.89
N LEU A 130 -18.78 -3.68 -2.04
CA LEU A 130 -17.70 -2.85 -1.51
C LEU A 130 -17.05 -3.68 -0.41
N GLY A 131 -15.88 -4.26 -0.67
CA GLY A 131 -15.12 -4.99 0.32
C GLY A 131 -14.76 -4.10 1.52
N ARG A 132 -14.59 -4.70 2.68
CA ARG A 132 -14.14 -4.00 3.90
C ARG A 132 -12.62 -3.78 3.89
N GLY A 133 -12.06 -3.22 2.80
CA GLY A 133 -10.62 -3.04 2.67
C GLY A 133 -10.01 -3.92 1.58
N LEU A 134 -8.69 -4.10 1.58
CA LEU A 134 -7.99 -4.85 0.52
C LEU A 134 -8.36 -6.35 0.55
N GLY A 135 -8.77 -6.89 -0.60
CA GLY A 135 -8.94 -8.32 -0.83
C GLY A 135 -7.60 -9.03 -0.98
N ASN A 136 -7.59 -10.35 -0.75
CA ASN A 136 -6.41 -11.15 -1.06
C ASN A 136 -6.24 -11.25 -2.57
N ILE A 137 -5.00 -11.10 -3.02
CA ILE A 137 -4.58 -11.41 -4.38
C ILE A 137 -3.47 -12.45 -4.34
N GLU A 138 -3.45 -13.32 -5.33
CA GLU A 138 -2.31 -14.16 -5.64
C GLU A 138 -1.56 -13.48 -6.80
N PRO A 139 -0.39 -12.85 -6.55
CA PRO A 139 0.34 -12.18 -7.61
C PRO A 139 0.87 -13.19 -8.62
N GLU A 140 0.84 -12.82 -9.86
CA GLU A 140 1.48 -13.64 -10.91
C GLU A 140 3.02 -13.58 -10.78
N GLY A 141 3.68 -14.73 -11.03
CA GLY A 141 5.14 -14.81 -11.00
C GLY A 141 5.76 -14.87 -9.60
N ALA A 142 7.03 -14.45 -9.46
CA ALA A 142 7.82 -14.54 -8.23
C ALA A 142 7.70 -13.29 -7.33
N THR A 143 6.53 -12.63 -7.31
CA THR A 143 6.27 -11.46 -6.46
C THR A 143 5.63 -11.92 -5.15
N LEU A 144 6.20 -11.47 -4.02
CA LEU A 144 5.64 -11.71 -2.70
C LEU A 144 4.80 -10.51 -2.27
N VAL A 145 3.59 -10.78 -1.77
CA VAL A 145 2.75 -9.75 -1.16
C VAL A 145 2.48 -10.10 0.30
N ALA A 146 2.91 -9.24 1.20
CA ALA A 146 2.67 -9.37 2.63
C ALA A 146 1.61 -8.36 3.07
N TYR A 147 0.67 -8.82 3.90
CA TYR A 147 -0.40 -7.98 4.45
C TYR A 147 -0.24 -7.88 5.97
N ALA A 148 -0.38 -6.68 6.52
CA ALA A 148 -0.32 -6.43 7.97
C ALA A 148 -1.48 -7.09 8.75
N ALA A 149 -2.63 -7.33 8.11
CA ALA A 149 -3.78 -7.94 8.73
C ALA A 149 -4.38 -9.06 7.87
N LYS A 150 -4.98 -10.08 8.51
CA LYS A 150 -5.76 -11.12 7.82
C LYS A 150 -7.02 -10.53 7.20
N HIS A 151 -7.52 -11.18 6.15
CA HIS A 151 -8.79 -10.82 5.51
C HIS A 151 -9.91 -10.67 6.56
N GLY A 152 -10.62 -9.53 6.54
CA GLY A 152 -11.71 -9.24 7.47
C GLY A 152 -11.30 -8.72 8.86
N GLN A 153 -10.01 -8.49 9.12
CA GLN A 153 -9.54 -7.86 10.35
C GLN A 153 -9.00 -6.45 10.09
N THR A 154 -9.25 -5.52 11.00
CA THR A 154 -8.69 -4.17 10.98
C THR A 154 -7.22 -4.23 11.41
N ALA A 155 -6.32 -3.61 10.66
CA ALA A 155 -4.97 -3.38 11.13
C ALA A 155 -5.04 -2.45 12.35
N LEU A 156 -4.41 -2.85 13.45
CA LEU A 156 -4.36 -2.03 14.66
C LEU A 156 -3.41 -0.87 14.44
N ASP A 157 -3.90 0.34 14.65
CA ASP A 157 -3.11 1.57 14.47
C ASP A 157 -2.13 1.82 15.62
N GLY A 158 -2.22 1.05 16.72
CA GLY A 158 -1.33 1.17 17.87
C GLY A 158 -1.44 2.52 18.61
N SER A 159 -1.08 2.52 19.89
CA SER A 159 -1.16 3.72 20.76
C SER A 159 0.19 4.41 20.99
N GLN A 160 1.30 3.92 20.41
CA GLN A 160 2.67 4.34 20.73
C GLN A 160 3.51 4.76 19.50
N GLY A 161 2.93 5.49 18.57
CA GLY A 161 3.66 6.14 17.47
C GLY A 161 3.93 5.27 16.24
N ASN A 162 3.88 3.94 16.33
CA ASN A 162 3.96 3.00 15.20
C ASN A 162 2.90 1.91 15.31
N SER A 163 2.49 1.36 14.16
CA SER A 163 1.66 0.17 14.13
C SER A 163 2.43 -1.04 14.74
N PRO A 164 1.74 -2.00 15.38
CA PRO A 164 2.37 -3.22 15.85
C PRO A 164 3.08 -3.99 14.73
N PHE A 165 2.52 -3.96 13.52
CA PHE A 165 3.08 -4.60 12.34
C PHE A 165 4.40 -3.93 11.93
N ALA A 166 4.42 -2.61 11.72
CA ALA A 166 5.63 -1.89 11.34
C ALA A 166 6.75 -2.05 12.39
N SER A 167 6.39 -2.01 13.67
CA SER A 167 7.34 -2.25 14.78
C SER A 167 7.94 -3.65 14.75
N ALA A 168 7.12 -4.68 14.51
CA ALA A 168 7.59 -6.06 14.43
C ALA A 168 8.44 -6.29 13.17
N LEU A 169 8.00 -5.75 12.04
CA LEU A 169 8.71 -5.85 10.76
C LEU A 169 10.09 -5.17 10.82
N ALA A 170 10.17 -3.95 11.36
CA ALA A 170 11.44 -3.25 11.51
C ALA A 170 12.43 -4.03 12.38
N ARG A 171 11.95 -4.64 13.48
CA ARG A 171 12.78 -5.51 14.30
C ARG A 171 13.26 -6.75 13.54
N ALA A 172 12.37 -7.39 12.79
CA ALA A 172 12.72 -8.59 12.03
C ALA A 172 13.72 -8.30 10.88
N ILE A 173 13.67 -7.10 10.31
CA ILE A 173 14.63 -6.66 9.29
C ILE A 173 16.03 -6.46 9.89
N LEU A 174 16.12 -6.00 11.15
CA LEU A 174 17.39 -5.67 11.81
C LEU A 174 18.06 -6.87 12.52
N THR A 175 17.40 -8.04 12.60
CA THR A 175 17.93 -9.28 13.21
C THR A 175 18.59 -10.18 12.18
#